data_6efd0c3ffeea9da0a3166bd515c60f48
#
_entry.id   6efd0c3ffeea9da0a3166bd515c60f48
#
_cell.length_a   1.000
_cell.length_b   1.000
_cell.length_c   1.000
_cell.angle_alpha   90.00
_cell.angle_beta   90.00
_cell.angle_gamma   90.00
#
_symmetry.space_group_name_H-M   'P 1'
#
loop_
_entity.id
_entity.type
_entity.pdbx_description
1 polymer ?
#
loop_
_entity_poly.entity_id
_entity_poly.type
_entity_poly.pdbx_seq_one_letter_code
_entity_poly.pdbx_strand_id
1 'polypeptide(L)'
;MRISKYKQVASAIFYLSILFNSQIASATVTLPLRTKKAMVVSANPLGSEAGLEMLRKKGNAVDAAVATTFAISVVEPFSAGIGGGGFLLMHSAQTGEMKALDFRERAPLKATKNMYLDAQGKVRPNVSINGYLAVATPGTVAGLYELHRRYGKLPWQEVVKPAIALANNGFILSQQPTWRSLPVYEQRKQAILANPAARAIFTRNGEFYQPGERLIQRDLGKTLTAIAKNPQDFYTGNIARAIASDMAKNNGLITLEDLKSYKPIWRTPVCGNFRSSKICSMPPPSSGGVHLLQILNIIGDTDLKSLGWHHPDALHLMTEAMKIAYADRSVYLGDPDFVKVPVQQLISPAYAKIRRGQITMDRAKPSIEVKPGEIGRGGE
;
A
#
# COMPACT_ATOMS: atom_id res chain seq x y z
N MET A 1 -51.01 -26.37 -43.44
CA MET A 1 -51.28 -26.31 -41.98
C MET A 1 -50.26 -27.07 -41.10
N ARG A 2 -49.10 -27.50 -41.61
CA ARG A 2 -48.04 -28.22 -40.79
C ARG A 2 -46.83 -27.35 -40.37
N ILE A 3 -46.61 -26.20 -41.02
CA ILE A 3 -45.41 -25.35 -40.76
C ILE A 3 -45.55 -24.48 -39.51
N SER A 4 -46.79 -24.16 -39.08
CA SER A 4 -47.05 -23.32 -37.89
C SER A 4 -46.71 -24.01 -36.57
N LYS A 5 -46.93 -25.33 -36.45
CA LYS A 5 -46.63 -26.05 -35.18
C LYS A 5 -45.15 -26.20 -34.90
N TYR A 6 -44.28 -26.33 -35.90
CA TYR A 6 -42.83 -26.42 -35.72
C TYR A 6 -42.21 -25.11 -35.26
N LYS A 7 -42.72 -23.96 -35.70
CA LYS A 7 -42.25 -22.65 -35.21
C LYS A 7 -42.61 -22.38 -33.74
N GLN A 8 -43.78 -22.84 -33.28
CA GLN A 8 -44.19 -22.69 -31.90
C GLN A 8 -43.42 -23.62 -30.97
N VAL A 9 -43.11 -24.84 -31.38
CA VAL A 9 -42.28 -25.77 -30.59
C VAL A 9 -40.82 -25.31 -30.53
N ALA A 10 -40.25 -24.81 -31.63
CA ALA A 10 -38.90 -24.25 -31.65
C ALA A 10 -38.78 -23.00 -30.77
N SER A 11 -39.79 -22.10 -30.75
CA SER A 11 -39.82 -20.94 -29.86
C SER A 11 -39.93 -21.36 -28.39
N ALA A 12 -40.74 -22.35 -28.04
CA ALA A 12 -40.89 -22.84 -26.68
C ALA A 12 -39.59 -23.49 -26.15
N ILE A 13 -38.90 -24.26 -27.00
CA ILE A 13 -37.60 -24.86 -26.65
C ILE A 13 -36.53 -23.78 -26.46
N PHE A 14 -36.53 -22.73 -27.28
CA PHE A 14 -35.59 -21.61 -27.13
C PHE A 14 -35.82 -20.81 -25.84
N TYR A 15 -37.10 -20.56 -25.48
CA TYR A 15 -37.42 -19.93 -24.20
C TYR A 15 -37.11 -20.82 -22.96
N LEU A 16 -37.31 -22.14 -23.09
CA LEU A 16 -36.96 -23.08 -22.04
C LEU A 16 -35.44 -23.18 -21.83
N SER A 17 -34.64 -23.12 -22.91
CA SER A 17 -33.17 -23.13 -22.79
C SER A 17 -32.59 -21.84 -22.19
N ILE A 18 -33.28 -20.69 -22.35
CA ILE A 18 -32.90 -19.43 -21.68
C ILE A 18 -33.20 -19.48 -20.18
N LEU A 19 -34.28 -20.14 -19.77
CA LEU A 19 -34.63 -20.30 -18.35
C LEU A 19 -33.75 -21.29 -17.60
N PHE A 20 -33.15 -22.28 -18.29
CA PHE A 20 -32.23 -23.23 -17.66
C PHE A 20 -30.77 -22.77 -17.60
N ASN A 21 -30.39 -21.68 -18.29
CA ASN A 21 -29.05 -21.11 -18.25
C ASN A 21 -28.91 -19.90 -17.29
N SER A 22 -29.91 -19.60 -16.48
CA SER A 22 -29.68 -18.79 -15.30
C SER A 22 -28.86 -19.60 -14.31
N GLN A 23 -27.56 -19.75 -14.54
CA GLN A 23 -26.62 -20.05 -13.48
C GLN A 23 -26.82 -18.92 -12.45
N ILE A 24 -27.55 -19.24 -11.38
CA ILE A 24 -27.53 -18.44 -10.17
C ILE A 24 -26.05 -18.40 -9.79
N ALA A 25 -25.39 -17.29 -10.11
CA ALA A 25 -24.09 -16.99 -9.55
C ALA A 25 -24.31 -16.93 -8.03
N SER A 26 -24.23 -18.08 -7.38
CA SER A 26 -24.15 -18.14 -5.94
C SER A 26 -22.89 -17.35 -5.57
N ALA A 27 -23.08 -16.11 -5.16
CA ALA A 27 -22.01 -15.37 -4.49
C ALA A 27 -21.61 -16.26 -3.30
N THR A 28 -20.52 -16.98 -3.45
CA THR A 28 -19.94 -17.78 -2.37
C THR A 28 -19.57 -16.78 -1.29
N VAL A 29 -20.41 -16.65 -0.29
CA VAL A 29 -20.06 -15.86 0.91
C VAL A 29 -18.91 -16.59 1.56
N THR A 30 -17.71 -16.11 1.33
CA THR A 30 -16.52 -16.62 1.99
C THR A 30 -16.65 -16.31 3.48
N LEU A 31 -16.88 -17.35 4.28
CA LEU A 31 -16.97 -17.19 5.72
C LEU A 31 -15.64 -16.65 6.27
N PRO A 32 -15.68 -15.72 7.22
CA PRO A 32 -14.47 -15.19 7.84
C PRO A 32 -13.66 -16.30 8.50
N LEU A 33 -12.36 -16.35 8.19
CA LEU A 33 -11.45 -17.23 8.89
C LEU A 33 -11.32 -16.76 10.36
N ARG A 34 -11.55 -17.67 11.30
CA ARG A 34 -11.45 -17.40 12.74
C ARG A 34 -10.36 -18.24 13.36
N THR A 35 -9.55 -17.66 14.21
CA THR A 35 -8.51 -18.35 14.97
C THR A 35 -8.51 -17.89 16.43
N LYS A 36 -8.10 -18.79 17.33
CA LYS A 36 -8.03 -18.50 18.77
C LYS A 36 -6.64 -18.03 19.23
N LYS A 37 -5.59 -18.27 18.44
CA LYS A 37 -4.20 -18.04 18.88
C LYS A 37 -3.56 -16.85 18.16
N ALA A 38 -3.43 -16.94 16.84
CA ALA A 38 -2.76 -15.93 16.04
C ALA A 38 -3.19 -16.02 14.58
N MET A 39 -3.02 -14.92 13.84
CA MET A 39 -3.26 -14.86 12.42
C MET A 39 -2.21 -13.98 11.76
N VAL A 40 -1.75 -14.39 10.58
CA VAL A 40 -0.93 -13.57 9.67
C VAL A 40 -1.68 -13.45 8.35
N VAL A 41 -1.86 -12.22 7.89
CA VAL A 41 -2.55 -11.91 6.64
C VAL A 41 -1.67 -11.02 5.78
N SER A 42 -1.51 -11.37 4.52
CA SER A 42 -0.77 -10.58 3.53
C SER A 42 -1.34 -10.76 2.14
N ALA A 43 -0.86 -9.98 1.18
CA ALA A 43 -1.29 -10.04 -0.22
C ALA A 43 -0.93 -11.37 -0.91
N ASN A 44 0.01 -12.14 -0.35
CA ASN A 44 0.47 -13.40 -0.94
C ASN A 44 0.59 -14.48 0.12
N PRO A 45 0.07 -15.70 -0.13
CA PRO A 45 0.14 -16.81 0.83
C PRO A 45 1.55 -17.12 1.33
N LEU A 46 2.57 -17.02 0.47
CA LEU A 46 3.97 -17.26 0.84
C LEU A 46 4.48 -16.22 1.86
N GLY A 47 4.01 -14.98 1.76
CA GLY A 47 4.29 -13.96 2.78
C GLY A 47 3.64 -14.28 4.11
N SER A 48 2.38 -14.71 4.10
CA SER A 48 1.66 -15.14 5.32
C SER A 48 2.31 -16.36 5.95
N GLU A 49 2.78 -17.33 5.15
CA GLU A 49 3.47 -18.52 5.66
C GLU A 49 4.81 -18.19 6.31
N ALA A 50 5.58 -17.26 5.73
CA ALA A 50 6.83 -16.78 6.33
C ALA A 50 6.59 -16.19 7.75
N GLY A 51 5.55 -15.38 7.91
CA GLY A 51 5.17 -14.85 9.23
C GLY A 51 4.67 -15.93 10.18
N LEU A 52 3.89 -16.88 9.70
CA LEU A 52 3.39 -18.01 10.49
C LEU A 52 4.53 -18.92 10.95
N GLU A 53 5.57 -19.11 10.13
CA GLU A 53 6.78 -19.84 10.52
C GLU A 53 7.45 -19.19 11.74
N MET A 54 7.52 -17.86 11.81
CA MET A 54 8.08 -17.16 12.97
C MET A 54 7.24 -17.41 14.23
N LEU A 55 5.91 -17.39 14.11
CA LEU A 55 5.02 -17.70 15.25
C LEU A 55 5.20 -19.14 15.73
N ARG A 56 5.35 -20.11 14.82
CA ARG A 56 5.63 -21.54 15.15
C ARG A 56 6.98 -21.70 15.89
N LYS A 57 7.97 -20.89 15.55
CA LYS A 57 9.28 -20.81 16.23
C LYS A 57 9.23 -20.05 17.57
N LYS A 58 8.05 -19.76 18.09
CA LYS A 58 7.82 -18.98 19.34
C LYS A 58 8.28 -17.53 19.26
N GLY A 59 8.38 -16.97 18.07
CA GLY A 59 8.50 -15.54 17.82
C GLY A 59 7.21 -14.81 18.17
N ASN A 60 7.25 -13.50 18.14
CA ASN A 60 6.09 -12.64 18.40
C ASN A 60 5.52 -12.03 17.11
N ALA A 61 4.52 -11.15 17.24
CA ALA A 61 3.88 -10.50 16.10
C ALA A 61 4.85 -9.62 15.29
N VAL A 62 5.88 -9.06 15.92
CA VAL A 62 6.91 -8.26 15.24
C VAL A 62 7.79 -9.15 14.36
N ASP A 63 8.25 -10.29 14.89
CA ASP A 63 9.01 -11.26 14.08
C ASP A 63 8.20 -11.73 12.86
N ALA A 64 6.91 -12.01 13.08
CA ALA A 64 6.00 -12.40 12.00
C ALA A 64 5.84 -11.29 10.96
N ALA A 65 5.63 -10.04 11.38
CA ALA A 65 5.46 -8.90 10.48
C ALA A 65 6.72 -8.63 9.65
N VAL A 66 7.90 -8.69 10.26
CA VAL A 66 9.19 -8.49 9.58
C VAL A 66 9.43 -9.58 8.55
N ALA A 67 9.26 -10.87 8.93
CA ALA A 67 9.43 -11.99 8.01
C ALA A 67 8.44 -11.94 6.84
N THR A 68 7.17 -11.62 7.13
CA THR A 68 6.14 -11.42 6.11
C THR A 68 6.54 -10.32 5.13
N THR A 69 7.00 -9.16 5.61
CA THR A 69 7.36 -8.02 4.76
C THR A 69 8.56 -8.33 3.87
N PHE A 70 9.60 -8.98 4.39
CA PHE A 70 10.71 -9.44 3.55
C PHE A 70 10.28 -10.48 2.52
N ALA A 71 9.42 -11.44 2.89
CA ALA A 71 8.91 -12.44 1.96
C ALA A 71 8.05 -11.78 0.86
N ILE A 72 7.15 -10.85 1.20
CA ILE A 72 6.37 -10.05 0.24
C ILE A 72 7.27 -9.27 -0.71
N SER A 73 8.38 -8.72 -0.23
CA SER A 73 9.37 -8.03 -1.08
C SER A 73 10.00 -8.93 -2.15
N VAL A 74 9.93 -10.25 -1.98
CA VAL A 74 10.38 -11.23 -2.97
C VAL A 74 9.25 -11.68 -3.89
N VAL A 75 8.08 -12.01 -3.32
CA VAL A 75 7.00 -12.68 -4.06
C VAL A 75 5.99 -11.73 -4.71
N GLU A 76 6.04 -10.44 -4.34
CA GLU A 76 5.23 -9.36 -4.92
C GLU A 76 6.11 -8.23 -5.49
N PRO A 77 7.04 -8.53 -6.42
CA PRO A 77 8.10 -7.61 -6.83
C PRO A 77 7.60 -6.34 -7.52
N PHE A 78 6.32 -6.30 -7.95
CA PHE A 78 5.70 -5.15 -8.62
C PHE A 78 4.92 -4.23 -7.67
N SER A 79 4.73 -4.65 -6.42
CA SER A 79 3.96 -3.89 -5.41
C SER A 79 4.72 -3.67 -4.11
N ALA A 80 5.79 -4.42 -3.87
CA ALA A 80 6.62 -4.32 -2.68
C ALA A 80 8.09 -4.52 -3.01
N GLY A 81 8.99 -4.05 -2.14
CA GLY A 81 10.43 -4.24 -2.35
C GLY A 81 11.26 -3.65 -1.21
N ILE A 82 12.50 -4.13 -1.08
CA ILE A 82 13.46 -3.59 -0.12
C ILE A 82 13.96 -2.18 -0.49
N GLY A 83 13.75 -1.77 -1.75
CA GLY A 83 14.05 -0.42 -2.24
C GLY A 83 12.94 0.60 -2.01
N GLY A 84 11.87 0.22 -1.32
CA GLY A 84 10.73 1.05 -0.96
C GLY A 84 10.76 1.54 0.49
N GLY A 85 9.58 1.81 1.03
CA GLY A 85 9.34 2.20 2.41
C GLY A 85 7.95 1.79 2.87
N GLY A 86 7.52 2.34 3.99
CA GLY A 86 6.21 2.00 4.52
C GLY A 86 5.89 2.67 5.85
N PHE A 87 4.77 2.25 6.40
CA PHE A 87 4.27 2.64 7.69
C PHE A 87 3.88 1.42 8.52
N LEU A 88 4.03 1.53 9.82
CA LEU A 88 3.60 0.52 10.76
C LEU A 88 2.73 1.15 11.85
N LEU A 89 1.67 0.45 12.20
CA LEU A 89 0.93 0.65 13.45
C LEU A 89 1.04 -0.61 14.30
N MET A 90 1.39 -0.43 15.57
CA MET A 90 1.49 -1.51 16.53
C MET A 90 0.64 -1.19 17.75
N HIS A 91 -0.16 -2.18 18.17
CA HIS A 91 -0.90 -2.15 19.43
C HIS A 91 -0.36 -3.23 20.35
N SER A 92 0.00 -2.83 21.57
CA SER A 92 0.38 -3.76 22.64
C SER A 92 -0.84 -4.05 23.51
N ALA A 93 -1.31 -5.27 23.50
CA ALA A 93 -2.41 -5.69 24.38
C ALA A 93 -2.02 -5.64 25.88
N GLN A 94 -0.73 -5.77 26.19
CA GLN A 94 -0.24 -5.73 27.58
C GLN A 94 -0.29 -4.32 28.19
N THR A 95 0.05 -3.31 27.41
CA THR A 95 0.14 -1.91 27.87
C THR A 95 -0.99 -1.03 27.37
N GLY A 96 -1.80 -1.50 26.41
CA GLY A 96 -2.79 -0.70 25.68
C GLY A 96 -2.17 0.36 24.76
N GLU A 97 -0.84 0.40 24.67
CA GLU A 97 -0.12 1.44 23.93
C GLU A 97 -0.21 1.22 22.42
N MET A 98 -0.46 2.31 21.69
CA MET A 98 -0.39 2.37 20.22
C MET A 98 0.86 3.11 19.80
N LYS A 99 1.62 2.53 18.87
CA LYS A 99 2.82 3.14 18.28
C LYS A 99 2.72 3.20 16.77
N ALA A 100 3.29 4.25 16.18
CA ALA A 100 3.44 4.38 14.73
C ALA A 100 4.93 4.47 14.38
N LEU A 101 5.37 3.76 13.35
CA LEU A 101 6.71 3.88 12.81
C LEU A 101 6.59 4.32 11.35
N ASP A 102 7.24 5.44 11.05
CA ASP A 102 7.38 6.01 9.71
C ASP A 102 8.76 5.61 9.16
N PHE A 103 8.74 4.73 8.18
CA PHE A 103 9.91 4.37 7.37
C PHE A 103 9.64 4.57 5.88
N ARG A 104 8.80 5.56 5.57
CA ARG A 104 8.57 6.00 4.20
C ARG A 104 9.86 6.47 3.56
N GLU A 105 9.94 6.36 2.26
CA GLU A 105 11.03 6.87 1.46
C GLU A 105 11.17 8.39 1.63
N ARG A 106 12.39 8.90 1.53
CA ARG A 106 12.68 10.33 1.56
C ARG A 106 13.19 10.82 0.22
N ALA A 107 12.81 12.03 -0.14
CA ALA A 107 13.40 12.70 -1.29
C ALA A 107 14.93 12.78 -1.12
N PRO A 108 15.73 12.50 -2.14
CA PRO A 108 17.18 12.70 -2.09
C PRO A 108 17.53 14.17 -1.79
N LEU A 109 18.61 14.43 -1.08
CA LEU A 109 19.08 15.77 -0.72
C LEU A 109 19.26 16.70 -1.92
N LYS A 110 19.54 16.14 -3.09
CA LYS A 110 19.66 16.88 -4.37
C LYS A 110 18.33 17.11 -5.07
N ALA A 111 17.20 16.64 -4.53
CA ALA A 111 15.90 16.85 -5.14
C ALA A 111 15.50 18.34 -5.09
N THR A 112 14.95 18.85 -6.19
CA THR A 112 14.47 20.22 -6.29
C THR A 112 13.04 20.26 -6.81
N LYS A 113 12.34 21.38 -6.56
CA LYS A 113 10.96 21.57 -7.06
C LYS A 113 10.83 21.49 -8.59
N ASN A 114 11.92 21.77 -9.32
CA ASN A 114 11.94 21.84 -10.78
C ASN A 114 12.59 20.61 -11.44
N MET A 115 12.99 19.56 -10.67
CA MET A 115 13.74 18.41 -11.18
C MET A 115 13.02 17.62 -12.29
N TYR A 116 11.72 17.78 -12.39
CA TYR A 116 10.89 17.12 -13.42
C TYR A 116 10.48 18.04 -14.57
N LEU A 117 11.01 19.27 -14.62
CA LEU A 117 10.74 20.21 -15.68
C LEU A 117 11.85 20.21 -16.73
N ASP A 118 11.51 20.57 -17.96
CA ASP A 118 12.46 20.89 -19.01
C ASP A 118 12.96 22.35 -18.91
N ALA A 119 13.82 22.74 -19.82
CA ALA A 119 14.38 24.10 -19.86
C ALA A 119 13.32 25.21 -20.10
N GLN A 120 12.15 24.84 -20.64
CA GLN A 120 11.02 25.74 -20.89
C GLN A 120 10.00 25.72 -19.75
N GLY A 121 10.29 25.01 -18.64
CA GLY A 121 9.41 24.88 -17.47
C GLY A 121 8.22 23.92 -17.66
N LYS A 122 8.20 23.13 -18.73
CA LYS A 122 7.15 22.12 -18.96
C LYS A 122 7.50 20.80 -18.25
N VAL A 123 6.47 20.10 -17.78
CA VAL A 123 6.64 18.78 -17.14
C VAL A 123 7.17 17.77 -18.17
N ARG A 124 8.30 17.15 -17.84
CA ARG A 124 8.87 16.05 -18.63
C ARG A 124 8.02 14.78 -18.39
N PRO A 125 7.43 14.17 -19.46
CA PRO A 125 6.53 13.03 -19.29
C PRO A 125 7.22 11.85 -18.63
N ASN A 126 6.54 11.21 -17.68
CA ASN A 126 6.93 9.96 -17.02
C ASN A 126 8.23 9.98 -16.19
N VAL A 127 9.02 11.06 -16.13
CA VAL A 127 10.29 11.07 -15.38
C VAL A 127 10.10 11.03 -13.85
N SER A 128 8.93 11.42 -13.36
CA SER A 128 8.55 11.29 -11.94
C SER A 128 7.97 9.90 -11.59
N ILE A 129 7.80 9.03 -12.60
CA ILE A 129 7.19 7.70 -12.45
C ILE A 129 8.20 6.60 -12.74
N ASN A 130 9.02 6.78 -13.79
CA ASN A 130 9.96 5.79 -14.29
C ASN A 130 11.39 6.32 -14.33
N GLY A 131 12.35 5.43 -14.07
CA GLY A 131 13.77 5.71 -14.17
C GLY A 131 14.39 6.28 -12.90
N TYR A 132 15.64 6.65 -12.98
CA TYR A 132 16.48 6.97 -11.82
C TYR A 132 16.09 8.26 -11.08
N LEU A 133 15.43 9.21 -11.75
CA LEU A 133 14.92 10.44 -11.10
C LEU A 133 13.65 10.21 -10.28
N ALA A 134 12.93 9.11 -10.54
CA ALA A 134 11.71 8.77 -9.80
C ALA A 134 11.99 8.06 -8.47
N VAL A 135 13.25 7.68 -8.20
CA VAL A 135 13.61 6.86 -7.03
C VAL A 135 13.88 7.77 -5.83
N ALA A 136 13.27 7.43 -4.70
CA ALA A 136 13.51 8.07 -3.41
C ALA A 136 14.40 7.18 -2.53
N THR A 137 15.03 7.77 -1.50
CA THR A 137 15.91 7.08 -0.55
C THR A 137 15.11 6.01 0.23
N PRO A 138 15.47 4.72 0.15
CA PRO A 138 14.68 3.62 0.69
C PRO A 138 14.63 3.57 2.21
N GLY A 139 13.48 3.18 2.75
CA GLY A 139 13.26 3.06 4.19
C GLY A 139 12.98 1.65 4.71
N THR A 140 12.58 0.70 3.84
CA THR A 140 12.09 -0.62 4.27
C THR A 140 13.06 -1.34 5.20
N VAL A 141 14.33 -1.48 4.83
CA VAL A 141 15.31 -2.23 5.62
C VAL A 141 15.57 -1.58 6.97
N ALA A 142 15.71 -0.25 7.02
CA ALA A 142 15.91 0.48 8.26
C ALA A 142 14.68 0.40 9.19
N GLY A 143 13.48 0.54 8.63
CA GLY A 143 12.24 0.47 9.41
C GLY A 143 12.02 -0.91 10.01
N LEU A 144 12.19 -1.97 9.22
CA LEU A 144 12.05 -3.35 9.69
C LEU A 144 13.12 -3.70 10.74
N TYR A 145 14.37 -3.25 10.55
CA TYR A 145 15.42 -3.48 11.53
C TYR A 145 15.17 -2.71 12.83
N GLU A 146 14.76 -1.44 12.76
CA GLU A 146 14.42 -0.62 13.93
C GLU A 146 13.25 -1.24 14.72
N LEU A 147 12.20 -1.69 14.04
CA LEU A 147 11.08 -2.39 14.65
C LEU A 147 11.53 -3.68 15.35
N HIS A 148 12.28 -4.52 14.62
CA HIS A 148 12.75 -5.80 15.14
C HIS A 148 13.71 -5.63 16.31
N ARG A 149 14.67 -4.72 16.21
CA ARG A 149 15.64 -4.45 17.28
C ARG A 149 14.98 -4.06 18.61
N ARG A 150 13.84 -3.34 18.55
CA ARG A 150 13.10 -2.90 19.75
C ARG A 150 12.14 -3.93 20.31
N TYR A 151 11.49 -4.69 19.44
CA TYR A 151 10.34 -5.50 19.83
C TYR A 151 10.39 -6.94 19.31
N GLY A 152 11.34 -7.30 18.47
CA GLY A 152 11.55 -8.66 18.00
C GLY A 152 12.04 -9.58 19.11
N LYS A 153 11.76 -10.87 18.97
CA LYS A 153 12.12 -11.91 19.92
C LYS A 153 13.10 -12.92 19.35
N LEU A 154 12.97 -13.25 18.06
CA LEU A 154 13.86 -14.17 17.35
C LEU A 154 15.13 -13.44 16.89
N PRO A 155 16.24 -14.16 16.62
CA PRO A 155 17.41 -13.57 15.97
C PRO A 155 17.04 -12.95 14.61
N TRP A 156 17.64 -11.80 14.29
CA TRP A 156 17.40 -11.08 13.04
C TRP A 156 17.56 -11.96 11.79
N GLN A 157 18.59 -12.80 11.76
CA GLN A 157 18.86 -13.71 10.65
C GLN A 157 17.71 -14.69 10.43
N GLU A 158 17.06 -15.16 11.49
CA GLU A 158 15.94 -16.11 11.40
C GLU A 158 14.70 -15.46 10.76
N VAL A 159 14.44 -14.19 11.02
CA VAL A 159 13.26 -13.52 10.42
C VAL A 159 13.46 -13.15 8.94
N VAL A 160 14.71 -13.00 8.48
CA VAL A 160 15.02 -12.74 7.07
C VAL A 160 15.14 -14.03 6.24
N LYS A 161 15.44 -15.16 6.88
CA LYS A 161 15.72 -16.46 6.24
C LYS A 161 14.63 -16.96 5.28
N PRO A 162 13.33 -16.87 5.57
CA PRO A 162 12.29 -17.28 4.62
C PRO A 162 12.37 -16.53 3.29
N ALA A 163 12.60 -15.22 3.32
CA ALA A 163 12.75 -14.41 2.13
C ALA A 163 13.99 -14.79 1.31
N ILE A 164 15.12 -15.09 1.97
CA ILE A 164 16.34 -15.60 1.31
C ILE A 164 16.04 -16.91 0.58
N ALA A 165 15.33 -17.84 1.24
CA ALA A 165 14.95 -19.12 0.64
C ALA A 165 14.04 -18.92 -0.59
N LEU A 166 13.03 -18.06 -0.50
CA LEU A 166 12.13 -17.73 -1.61
C LEU A 166 12.88 -17.10 -2.79
N ALA A 167 13.84 -16.21 -2.55
CA ALA A 167 14.62 -15.57 -3.59
C ALA A 167 15.58 -16.56 -4.30
N ASN A 168 16.25 -17.44 -3.53
CA ASN A 168 17.26 -18.38 -4.07
C ASN A 168 16.63 -19.61 -4.73
N ASN A 169 15.59 -20.19 -4.13
CA ASN A 169 14.92 -21.39 -4.63
C ASN A 169 13.81 -21.05 -5.63
N GLY A 170 13.41 -19.78 -5.66
CA GLY A 170 12.28 -19.29 -6.45
C GLY A 170 10.92 -19.72 -5.91
N PHE A 171 9.90 -19.12 -6.46
CA PHE A 171 8.50 -19.41 -6.15
C PHE A 171 7.68 -19.53 -7.44
N ILE A 172 6.56 -20.24 -7.35
CA ILE A 172 5.65 -20.38 -8.49
C ILE A 172 4.78 -19.12 -8.60
N LEU A 173 4.76 -18.51 -9.77
CA LEU A 173 3.87 -17.39 -10.07
C LEU A 173 2.41 -17.84 -9.99
N SER A 174 1.61 -17.13 -9.23
CA SER A 174 0.19 -17.44 -9.05
C SER A 174 -0.55 -17.46 -10.38
N GLN A 175 -1.46 -18.43 -10.52
CA GLN A 175 -2.40 -18.45 -11.64
C GLN A 175 -3.47 -17.36 -11.52
N GLN A 176 -3.68 -16.82 -10.33
CA GLN A 176 -4.56 -15.66 -10.15
C GLN A 176 -3.83 -14.39 -10.60
N PRO A 177 -4.36 -13.69 -11.61
CA PRO A 177 -3.63 -12.61 -12.26
C PRO A 177 -3.75 -11.27 -11.53
N THR A 178 -3.56 -11.24 -10.20
CA THR A 178 -3.66 -10.00 -9.43
C THR A 178 -2.70 -8.91 -9.93
N TRP A 179 -1.56 -9.29 -10.48
CA TRP A 179 -0.57 -8.38 -11.05
C TRP A 179 -0.60 -8.27 -12.59
N ARG A 180 -1.20 -9.26 -13.30
CA ARG A 180 -1.28 -9.29 -14.76
C ARG A 180 -2.54 -8.67 -15.35
N SER A 181 -3.62 -8.61 -14.59
CA SER A 181 -4.93 -8.16 -15.08
C SER A 181 -5.19 -6.65 -14.92
N LEU A 182 -4.26 -5.91 -14.33
CA LEU A 182 -4.42 -4.47 -14.12
C LEU A 182 -3.76 -3.67 -15.26
N PRO A 183 -4.39 -2.58 -15.73
CA PRO A 183 -3.77 -1.65 -16.69
C PRO A 183 -2.39 -1.16 -16.24
N VAL A 184 -2.18 -1.04 -14.93
CA VAL A 184 -0.89 -0.69 -14.31
C VAL A 184 0.21 -1.70 -14.65
N TYR A 185 -0.12 -2.98 -14.84
CA TYR A 185 0.86 -3.99 -15.21
C TYR A 185 1.41 -3.76 -16.63
N GLU A 186 0.56 -3.45 -17.58
CA GLU A 186 1.01 -3.15 -18.96
C GLU A 186 1.92 -1.92 -19.01
N GLN A 187 1.65 -0.91 -18.17
CA GLN A 187 2.54 0.25 -18.01
C GLN A 187 3.89 -0.15 -17.41
N ARG A 188 3.90 -1.03 -16.38
CA ARG A 188 5.13 -1.54 -15.77
C ARG A 188 5.90 -2.46 -16.70
N LYS A 189 5.22 -3.23 -17.54
CA LYS A 189 5.83 -4.09 -18.54
C LYS A 189 6.79 -3.32 -19.44
N GLN A 190 6.38 -2.18 -19.96
CA GLN A 190 7.24 -1.32 -20.77
C GLN A 190 8.47 -0.82 -20.00
N ALA A 191 8.30 -0.38 -18.75
CA ALA A 191 9.41 0.06 -17.91
C ALA A 191 10.40 -1.08 -17.57
N ILE A 192 9.88 -2.29 -17.35
CA ILE A 192 10.73 -3.49 -17.12
C ILE A 192 11.54 -3.82 -18.38
N LEU A 193 10.92 -3.82 -19.56
CA LEU A 193 11.61 -4.12 -20.81
C LEU A 193 12.66 -3.05 -21.16
N ALA A 194 12.40 -1.79 -20.81
CA ALA A 194 13.33 -0.69 -21.04
C ALA A 194 14.55 -0.73 -20.10
N ASN A 195 14.48 -1.40 -18.96
CA ASN A 195 15.59 -1.53 -18.02
C ASN A 195 16.28 -2.91 -18.19
N PRO A 196 17.54 -2.97 -18.66
CA PRO A 196 18.23 -4.25 -18.95
C PRO A 196 18.32 -5.18 -17.74
N ALA A 197 18.57 -4.65 -16.54
CA ALA A 197 18.67 -5.45 -15.31
C ALA A 197 17.30 -6.02 -14.91
N ALA A 198 16.24 -5.22 -14.94
CA ALA A 198 14.90 -5.70 -14.66
C ALA A 198 14.43 -6.72 -15.71
N ARG A 199 14.70 -6.46 -16.99
CA ARG A 199 14.40 -7.40 -18.08
C ARG A 199 15.05 -8.75 -17.85
N ALA A 200 16.33 -8.78 -17.48
CA ALA A 200 17.07 -10.03 -17.23
C ALA A 200 16.46 -10.85 -16.07
N ILE A 201 15.84 -10.20 -15.08
CA ILE A 201 15.22 -10.88 -13.94
C ILE A 201 13.81 -11.36 -14.28
N PHE A 202 13.00 -10.52 -14.91
CA PHE A 202 11.56 -10.74 -15.07
C PHE A 202 11.17 -11.33 -16.43
N THR A 203 12.14 -11.59 -17.31
CA THR A 203 11.91 -12.27 -18.58
C THR A 203 12.87 -13.45 -18.77
N ARG A 204 12.43 -14.42 -19.57
CA ARG A 204 13.26 -15.52 -20.10
C ARG A 204 13.17 -15.49 -21.63
N ASN A 205 14.31 -15.40 -22.29
CA ASN A 205 14.38 -15.25 -23.75
C ASN A 205 13.55 -14.07 -24.29
N GLY A 206 13.47 -12.97 -23.52
CA GLY A 206 12.68 -11.78 -23.89
C GLY A 206 11.19 -11.83 -23.53
N GLU A 207 10.68 -13.01 -23.15
CA GLU A 207 9.27 -13.20 -22.77
C GLU A 207 9.10 -13.21 -21.26
N PHE A 208 8.01 -12.58 -20.78
CA PHE A 208 7.66 -12.59 -19.37
C PHE A 208 7.27 -13.98 -18.89
N TYR A 209 7.69 -14.32 -17.67
CA TYR A 209 7.25 -15.53 -17.01
C TYR A 209 5.72 -15.65 -16.97
N GLN A 210 5.23 -16.85 -17.21
CA GLN A 210 3.81 -17.17 -17.21
C GLN A 210 3.34 -17.68 -15.83
N PRO A 211 2.03 -17.59 -15.50
CA PRO A 211 1.48 -18.26 -14.33
C PRO A 211 1.83 -19.75 -14.33
N GLY A 212 2.24 -20.27 -13.16
CA GLY A 212 2.72 -21.64 -13.02
C GLY A 212 4.24 -21.80 -13.23
N GLU A 213 4.91 -20.81 -13.82
CA GLU A 213 6.38 -20.85 -13.94
C GLU A 213 7.07 -20.39 -12.65
N ARG A 214 8.32 -20.82 -12.47
CA ARG A 214 9.13 -20.49 -11.31
C ARG A 214 9.98 -19.25 -11.57
N LEU A 215 9.79 -18.21 -10.78
CA LEU A 215 10.64 -17.01 -10.77
C LEU A 215 11.74 -17.16 -9.70
N ILE A 216 12.98 -17.00 -10.10
CA ILE A 216 14.16 -17.06 -9.21
C ILE A 216 14.86 -15.69 -9.25
N GLN A 217 15.22 -15.15 -8.08
CA GLN A 217 15.83 -13.83 -7.93
C GLN A 217 17.15 -13.96 -7.14
N ARG A 218 18.16 -14.63 -7.71
CA ARG A 218 19.42 -14.98 -7.01
C ARG A 218 20.18 -13.77 -6.48
N ASP A 219 20.18 -12.65 -7.20
CA ASP A 219 20.88 -11.44 -6.75
C ASP A 219 20.15 -10.77 -5.59
N LEU A 220 18.80 -10.79 -5.58
CA LEU A 220 18.03 -10.41 -4.42
C LEU A 220 18.32 -11.33 -3.22
N GLY A 221 18.48 -12.65 -3.45
CA GLY A 221 18.87 -13.61 -2.42
C GLY A 221 20.23 -13.28 -1.79
N LYS A 222 21.24 -12.89 -2.61
CA LYS A 222 22.54 -12.41 -2.11
C LYS A 222 22.41 -11.13 -1.29
N THR A 223 21.63 -10.17 -1.79
CA THR A 223 21.37 -8.90 -1.09
C THR A 223 20.68 -9.13 0.26
N LEU A 224 19.64 -9.97 0.31
CA LEU A 224 18.97 -10.33 1.54
C LEU A 224 19.87 -11.08 2.53
N THR A 225 20.79 -11.91 2.02
CA THR A 225 21.81 -12.59 2.84
C THR A 225 22.77 -11.58 3.48
N ALA A 226 23.20 -10.56 2.74
CA ALA A 226 24.03 -9.49 3.28
C ALA A 226 23.27 -8.68 4.34
N ILE A 227 22.00 -8.34 4.09
CA ILE A 227 21.10 -7.65 5.05
C ILE A 227 20.89 -8.50 6.31
N ALA A 228 20.69 -9.81 6.18
CA ALA A 228 20.56 -10.72 7.31
C ALA A 228 21.82 -10.75 8.17
N LYS A 229 23.01 -10.69 7.57
CA LYS A 229 24.29 -10.63 8.26
C LYS A 229 24.51 -9.27 8.93
N ASN A 230 24.26 -8.19 8.21
CA ASN A 230 24.41 -6.81 8.69
C ASN A 230 23.43 -5.86 7.98
N PRO A 231 22.32 -5.46 8.59
CA PRO A 231 21.33 -4.57 7.95
C PRO A 231 21.89 -3.18 7.62
N GLN A 232 22.97 -2.74 8.32
CA GLN A 232 23.63 -1.47 8.02
C GLN A 232 24.38 -1.48 6.69
N ASP A 233 24.68 -2.65 6.12
CA ASP A 233 25.30 -2.75 4.80
C ASP A 233 24.47 -2.11 3.70
N PHE A 234 23.14 -2.09 3.87
CA PHE A 234 22.21 -1.42 2.96
C PHE A 234 22.37 0.12 2.94
N TYR A 235 22.84 0.72 4.03
CA TYR A 235 22.91 2.17 4.18
C TYR A 235 24.35 2.73 4.22
N THR A 236 25.32 1.94 4.61
CA THR A 236 26.71 2.39 4.77
C THR A 236 27.75 1.44 4.18
N GLY A 237 27.35 0.23 3.79
CA GLY A 237 28.26 -0.82 3.30
C GLY A 237 28.30 -0.99 1.79
N ASN A 238 28.49 -2.23 1.36
CA ASN A 238 28.63 -2.58 -0.07
C ASN A 238 27.37 -2.33 -0.88
N ILE A 239 26.19 -2.62 -0.30
CA ILE A 239 24.91 -2.37 -0.95
C ILE A 239 24.73 -0.87 -1.19
N ALA A 240 25.02 -0.03 -0.18
CA ALA A 240 24.95 1.42 -0.33
C ALA A 240 25.86 1.94 -1.45
N ARG A 241 27.10 1.45 -1.50
CA ARG A 241 28.06 1.82 -2.56
C ARG A 241 27.56 1.41 -3.95
N ALA A 242 26.98 0.23 -4.08
CA ALA A 242 26.42 -0.24 -5.34
C ALA A 242 25.24 0.64 -5.80
N ILE A 243 24.30 0.97 -4.89
CA ILE A 243 23.17 1.86 -5.19
C ILE A 243 23.68 3.24 -5.63
N ALA A 244 24.56 3.88 -4.85
CA ALA A 244 25.05 5.22 -5.16
C ALA A 244 25.86 5.27 -6.47
N SER A 245 26.64 4.21 -6.76
CA SER A 245 27.40 4.09 -8.02
C SER A 245 26.46 3.96 -9.23
N ASP A 246 25.42 3.14 -9.12
CA ASP A 246 24.45 2.95 -10.20
C ASP A 246 23.62 4.22 -10.44
N MET A 247 23.19 4.88 -9.37
CA MET A 247 22.51 6.18 -9.43
C MET A 247 23.38 7.23 -10.15
N ALA A 248 24.66 7.34 -9.79
CA ALA A 248 25.58 8.29 -10.42
C ALA A 248 25.78 8.03 -11.92
N LYS A 249 25.91 6.76 -12.33
CA LYS A 249 26.07 6.36 -13.74
C LYS A 249 24.85 6.69 -14.60
N ASN A 250 23.67 6.72 -13.99
CA ASN A 250 22.40 6.87 -14.69
C ASN A 250 21.67 8.19 -14.37
N ASN A 251 22.40 9.21 -13.91
CA ASN A 251 21.85 10.53 -13.57
C ASN A 251 20.74 10.50 -12.51
N GLY A 252 20.79 9.52 -11.60
CA GLY A 252 19.95 9.48 -10.41
C GLY A 252 20.44 10.42 -9.32
N LEU A 253 19.62 10.65 -8.30
CA LEU A 253 19.91 11.65 -7.26
C LEU A 253 20.43 11.06 -5.96
N ILE A 254 20.14 9.78 -5.66
CA ILE A 254 20.54 9.15 -4.39
C ILE A 254 22.06 9.03 -4.32
N THR A 255 22.60 9.55 -3.21
CA THR A 255 24.03 9.50 -2.87
C THR A 255 24.27 8.61 -1.65
N LEU A 256 25.54 8.37 -1.32
CA LEU A 256 25.90 7.70 -0.06
C LEU A 256 25.44 8.50 1.18
N GLU A 257 25.41 9.83 1.09
CA GLU A 257 24.93 10.67 2.19
C GLU A 257 23.43 10.51 2.44
N ASP A 258 22.63 10.44 1.35
CA ASP A 258 21.19 10.16 1.47
C ASP A 258 20.92 8.83 2.20
N LEU A 259 21.66 7.79 1.82
CA LEU A 259 21.53 6.49 2.45
C LEU A 259 21.99 6.52 3.91
N LYS A 260 23.18 7.06 4.19
CA LYS A 260 23.76 7.11 5.53
C LYS A 260 22.91 7.92 6.51
N SER A 261 22.31 9.02 6.05
CA SER A 261 21.49 9.90 6.89
C SER A 261 20.07 9.39 7.11
N TYR A 262 19.62 8.38 6.35
CA TYR A 262 18.28 7.86 6.48
C TYR A 262 18.02 7.24 7.87
N LYS A 263 16.92 7.64 8.51
CA LYS A 263 16.45 7.10 9.81
C LYS A 263 14.92 6.97 9.79
N PRO A 264 14.38 5.82 10.21
CA PRO A 264 12.94 5.71 10.46
C PRO A 264 12.55 6.53 11.70
N ILE A 265 11.32 7.03 11.72
CA ILE A 265 10.84 7.93 12.78
C ILE A 265 9.67 7.30 13.51
N TRP A 266 9.78 7.19 14.85
CA TRP A 266 8.63 6.88 15.69
C TRP A 266 7.76 8.11 15.84
N ARG A 267 6.46 7.94 15.51
CA ARG A 267 5.46 9.01 15.56
C ARG A 267 4.33 8.63 16.52
N THR A 268 3.62 9.62 17.03
CA THR A 268 2.41 9.40 17.80
C THR A 268 1.23 9.15 16.84
N PRO A 269 0.50 8.04 16.96
CA PRO A 269 -0.69 7.79 16.14
C PRO A 269 -1.73 8.90 16.25
N VAL A 270 -2.44 9.18 15.18
CA VAL A 270 -3.64 10.03 15.22
C VAL A 270 -4.81 9.17 15.65
N CYS A 271 -5.46 9.56 16.76
CA CYS A 271 -6.59 8.84 17.31
C CYS A 271 -7.81 9.77 17.45
N GLY A 272 -9.01 9.20 17.31
CA GLY A 272 -10.29 9.80 17.56
C GLY A 272 -11.32 8.75 17.94
N ASN A 273 -12.54 9.17 18.24
CA ASN A 273 -13.64 8.26 18.52
C ASN A 273 -14.65 8.31 17.38
N PHE A 274 -15.15 7.17 16.99
CA PHE A 274 -16.30 7.04 16.12
C PHE A 274 -17.33 6.15 16.80
N ARG A 275 -18.44 6.74 17.19
CA ARG A 275 -19.44 6.09 18.05
C ARG A 275 -18.77 5.54 19.34
N SER A 276 -18.94 4.27 19.66
CA SER A 276 -18.32 3.61 20.83
C SER A 276 -16.89 3.13 20.61
N SER A 277 -16.32 3.29 19.41
CA SER A 277 -15.02 2.74 19.06
C SER A 277 -13.93 3.81 19.03
N LYS A 278 -12.80 3.53 19.67
CA LYS A 278 -11.57 4.31 19.48
C LYS A 278 -10.89 3.89 18.19
N ILE A 279 -10.66 4.83 17.30
CA ILE A 279 -9.98 4.63 16.01
C ILE A 279 -8.63 5.30 16.06
N CYS A 280 -7.57 4.55 15.81
CA CYS A 280 -6.21 5.08 15.69
C CYS A 280 -5.62 4.70 14.34
N SER A 281 -4.90 5.61 13.71
CA SER A 281 -4.27 5.37 12.42
C SER A 281 -2.96 6.15 12.28
N MET A 282 -2.29 5.98 11.12
CA MET A 282 -1.01 6.61 10.84
C MET A 282 -1.14 8.14 10.78
N PRO A 283 -0.27 8.91 11.47
CA PRO A 283 -0.24 10.36 11.39
C PRO A 283 0.44 10.84 10.10
N PRO A 284 0.42 12.16 9.80
CA PRO A 284 1.28 12.72 8.76
C PRO A 284 2.77 12.27 8.92
N PRO A 285 3.47 12.04 7.81
CA PRO A 285 3.16 12.43 6.43
C PRO A 285 2.12 11.55 5.72
N SER A 286 1.61 10.51 6.35
CA SER A 286 0.44 9.79 5.83
C SER A 286 -0.82 10.62 6.02
N SER A 287 -1.61 10.75 4.96
CA SER A 287 -2.95 11.35 5.06
C SER A 287 -3.98 10.39 5.65
N GLY A 288 -3.68 9.09 5.69
CA GLY A 288 -4.66 8.01 5.97
C GLY A 288 -5.38 8.18 7.30
N GLY A 289 -4.67 8.52 8.38
CA GLY A 289 -5.30 8.68 9.69
C GLY A 289 -6.23 9.90 9.78
N VAL A 290 -5.77 11.04 9.28
CA VAL A 290 -6.56 12.28 9.27
C VAL A 290 -7.80 12.11 8.40
N HIS A 291 -7.65 11.56 7.17
CA HIS A 291 -8.77 11.31 6.28
C HIS A 291 -9.81 10.36 6.88
N LEU A 292 -9.35 9.24 7.45
CA LEU A 292 -10.26 8.26 8.05
C LEU A 292 -11.11 8.91 9.14
N LEU A 293 -10.47 9.62 10.09
CA LEU A 293 -11.17 10.27 11.19
C LEU A 293 -12.07 11.41 10.71
N GLN A 294 -11.62 12.20 9.74
CA GLN A 294 -12.41 13.28 9.15
C GLN A 294 -13.67 12.76 8.45
N ILE A 295 -13.51 11.71 7.62
CA ILE A 295 -14.64 11.07 6.93
C ILE A 295 -15.64 10.50 7.95
N LEU A 296 -15.15 9.75 8.95
CA LEU A 296 -15.99 9.18 9.98
C LEU A 296 -16.75 10.26 10.79
N ASN A 297 -16.07 11.36 11.14
CA ASN A 297 -16.69 12.47 11.85
C ASN A 297 -17.73 13.21 10.98
N ILE A 298 -17.51 13.34 9.67
CA ILE A 298 -18.49 13.92 8.74
C ILE A 298 -19.73 13.01 8.60
N ILE A 299 -19.54 11.70 8.52
CA ILE A 299 -20.64 10.72 8.54
C ILE A 299 -21.42 10.82 9.87
N GLY A 300 -20.69 10.99 10.98
CA GLY A 300 -21.26 11.22 12.31
C GLY A 300 -22.17 10.07 12.76
N ASP A 301 -23.29 10.46 13.36
CA ASP A 301 -24.26 9.51 13.91
C ASP A 301 -25.29 8.98 12.90
N THR A 302 -25.10 9.25 11.59
CA THR A 302 -25.98 8.73 10.55
C THR A 302 -26.09 7.21 10.65
N ASP A 303 -27.30 6.69 10.81
CA ASP A 303 -27.54 5.24 10.91
C ASP A 303 -27.44 4.57 9.53
N LEU A 304 -26.19 4.31 9.12
CA LEU A 304 -25.92 3.60 7.86
C LEU A 304 -26.48 2.17 7.86
N LYS A 305 -26.69 1.56 9.05
CA LYS A 305 -27.19 0.20 9.15
C LYS A 305 -28.66 0.12 8.75
N SER A 306 -29.48 1.08 9.17
CA SER A 306 -30.90 1.13 8.82
C SER A 306 -31.15 1.40 7.34
N LEU A 307 -30.20 2.07 6.66
CA LEU A 307 -30.27 2.26 5.21
C LEU A 307 -30.08 0.94 4.43
N GLY A 308 -29.33 -0.01 4.98
CA GLY A 308 -29.04 -1.29 4.34
C GLY A 308 -27.76 -1.32 3.53
N TRP A 309 -27.37 -2.54 3.16
CA TRP A 309 -26.13 -2.81 2.40
C TRP A 309 -26.21 -2.20 1.01
N HIS A 310 -25.19 -1.43 0.63
CA HIS A 310 -25.06 -0.75 -0.67
C HIS A 310 -26.22 0.23 -0.98
N HIS A 311 -26.94 0.73 0.03
CA HIS A 311 -27.97 1.72 -0.21
C HIS A 311 -27.40 2.99 -0.86
N PRO A 312 -28.04 3.56 -1.90
CA PRO A 312 -27.52 4.74 -2.60
C PRO A 312 -27.20 5.92 -1.69
N ASP A 313 -28.05 6.21 -0.70
CA ASP A 313 -27.82 7.31 0.23
C ASP A 313 -26.59 7.10 1.12
N ALA A 314 -26.34 5.85 1.54
CA ALA A 314 -25.14 5.51 2.29
C ALA A 314 -23.87 5.70 1.45
N LEU A 315 -23.89 5.22 0.21
CA LEU A 315 -22.77 5.38 -0.74
C LEU A 315 -22.57 6.85 -1.11
N HIS A 316 -23.67 7.60 -1.31
CA HIS A 316 -23.63 9.03 -1.59
C HIS A 316 -22.97 9.80 -0.44
N LEU A 317 -23.45 9.62 0.80
CA LEU A 317 -22.89 10.28 1.98
C LEU A 317 -21.40 9.99 2.14
N MET A 318 -21.01 8.72 2.05
CA MET A 318 -19.61 8.32 2.15
C MET A 318 -18.75 8.97 1.05
N THR A 319 -19.25 9.00 -0.18
CA THR A 319 -18.52 9.59 -1.32
C THR A 319 -18.35 11.09 -1.17
N GLU A 320 -19.40 11.80 -0.76
CA GLU A 320 -19.33 13.26 -0.51
C GLU A 320 -18.37 13.57 0.65
N ALA A 321 -18.41 12.80 1.74
CA ALA A 321 -17.45 12.94 2.85
C ALA A 321 -16.00 12.72 2.39
N MET A 322 -15.77 11.74 1.52
CA MET A 322 -14.45 11.51 0.92
C MET A 322 -14.00 12.69 0.06
N LYS A 323 -14.85 13.23 -0.81
CA LYS A 323 -14.52 14.41 -1.64
C LYS A 323 -14.08 15.59 -0.78
N ILE A 324 -14.80 15.85 0.32
CA ILE A 324 -14.48 16.91 1.28
C ILE A 324 -13.10 16.68 1.90
N ALA A 325 -12.83 15.47 2.40
CA ALA A 325 -11.55 15.14 3.01
C ALA A 325 -10.39 15.26 2.01
N TYR A 326 -10.59 14.88 0.74
CA TYR A 326 -9.59 15.05 -0.31
C TYR A 326 -9.36 16.53 -0.69
N ALA A 327 -10.41 17.36 -0.69
CA ALA A 327 -10.26 18.80 -0.91
C ALA A 327 -9.41 19.43 0.21
N ASP A 328 -9.70 19.10 1.47
CA ASP A 328 -8.93 19.59 2.63
C ASP A 328 -7.48 19.10 2.58
N ARG A 329 -7.26 17.84 2.21
CA ARG A 329 -5.93 17.27 2.02
C ARG A 329 -5.06 18.09 1.08
N SER A 330 -5.61 18.56 -0.02
CA SER A 330 -4.86 19.27 -1.07
C SER A 330 -4.20 20.55 -0.58
N VAL A 331 -4.69 21.12 0.53
CA VAL A 331 -4.21 22.39 1.09
C VAL A 331 -3.51 22.21 2.44
N TYR A 332 -4.02 21.31 3.29
CA TYR A 332 -3.62 21.27 4.71
C TYR A 332 -2.68 20.13 5.06
N LEU A 333 -2.58 19.07 4.22
CA LEU A 333 -1.72 17.94 4.53
C LEU A 333 -0.40 17.99 3.79
N GLY A 334 0.67 17.70 4.50
CA GLY A 334 2.03 17.63 4.01
C GLY A 334 2.92 16.84 4.96
N ASP A 335 4.22 16.92 4.75
CA ASP A 335 5.20 16.32 5.66
C ASP A 335 5.38 17.24 6.89
N PRO A 336 5.06 16.77 8.10
CA PRO A 336 5.12 17.58 9.32
C PRO A 336 6.55 17.98 9.73
N ASP A 337 7.57 17.34 9.15
CA ASP A 337 8.95 17.72 9.35
C ASP A 337 9.31 19.03 8.60
N PHE A 338 8.45 19.48 7.67
CA PHE A 338 8.63 20.68 6.84
C PHE A 338 7.49 21.68 6.93
N VAL A 339 6.26 21.24 7.22
CA VAL A 339 5.08 22.11 7.27
C VAL A 339 4.22 21.83 8.50
N LYS A 340 3.58 22.88 9.03
CA LYS A 340 2.61 22.72 10.12
C LYS A 340 1.30 22.15 9.56
N VAL A 341 0.97 20.94 10.00
CA VAL A 341 -0.29 20.25 9.64
C VAL A 341 -1.32 20.42 10.75
N PRO A 342 -2.49 21.03 10.52
CA PRO A 342 -3.49 21.32 11.55
C PRO A 342 -4.37 20.08 11.87
N VAL A 343 -3.73 18.98 12.32
CA VAL A 343 -4.38 17.69 12.51
C VAL A 343 -5.60 17.78 13.41
N GLN A 344 -5.47 18.44 14.57
CA GLN A 344 -6.55 18.49 15.58
C GLN A 344 -7.79 19.24 15.08
N GLN A 345 -7.59 20.31 14.30
CA GLN A 345 -8.69 21.06 13.71
C GLN A 345 -9.42 20.22 12.64
N LEU A 346 -8.65 19.57 11.74
CA LEU A 346 -9.19 18.73 10.66
C LEU A 346 -10.06 17.57 11.16
N ILE A 347 -9.69 16.96 12.29
CA ILE A 347 -10.44 15.83 12.87
C ILE A 347 -11.41 16.26 13.98
N SER A 348 -11.60 17.56 14.20
CA SER A 348 -12.51 18.02 15.26
C SER A 348 -13.98 17.79 14.90
N PRO A 349 -14.84 17.42 15.88
CA PRO A 349 -16.28 17.29 15.65
C PRO A 349 -16.93 18.59 15.16
N ALA A 350 -16.48 19.73 15.65
CA ALA A 350 -17.00 21.04 15.25
C ALA A 350 -16.75 21.30 13.75
N TYR A 351 -15.53 21.07 13.29
CA TYR A 351 -15.17 21.19 11.87
C TYR A 351 -15.97 20.20 11.01
N ALA A 352 -16.07 18.96 11.45
CA ALA A 352 -16.84 17.94 10.76
C ALA A 352 -18.33 18.32 10.59
N LYS A 353 -18.93 18.92 11.61
CA LYS A 353 -20.32 19.41 11.55
C LYS A 353 -20.50 20.50 10.49
N ILE A 354 -19.56 21.44 10.39
CA ILE A 354 -19.58 22.48 9.35
C ILE A 354 -19.48 21.84 7.96
N ARG A 355 -18.54 20.91 7.80
CA ARG A 355 -18.31 20.23 6.51
C ARG A 355 -19.48 19.34 6.12
N ARG A 356 -20.12 18.66 7.09
CA ARG A 356 -21.32 17.86 6.88
C ARG A 356 -22.48 18.69 6.33
N GLY A 357 -22.66 19.91 6.82
CA GLY A 357 -23.70 20.84 6.33
C GLY A 357 -23.57 21.25 4.86
N GLN A 358 -22.44 20.96 4.21
CA GLN A 358 -22.22 21.23 2.78
C GLN A 358 -22.63 20.06 1.87
N ILE A 359 -23.05 18.94 2.44
CA ILE A 359 -23.52 17.76 1.71
C ILE A 359 -25.04 17.87 1.55
N THR A 360 -25.50 17.88 0.31
CA THR A 360 -26.92 17.73 -0.06
C THR A 360 -27.17 16.25 -0.40
N MET A 361 -28.26 15.69 0.10
CA MET A 361 -28.50 14.24 -0.05
C MET A 361 -29.21 13.87 -1.36
N ASP A 362 -29.80 14.83 -2.03
CA ASP A 362 -30.54 14.69 -3.28
C ASP A 362 -29.67 14.87 -4.53
N ARG A 363 -28.46 15.42 -4.38
CA ARG A 363 -27.60 15.74 -5.51
C ARG A 363 -26.12 15.54 -5.19
N ALA A 364 -25.42 14.81 -6.06
CA ALA A 364 -23.96 14.68 -6.01
C ALA A 364 -23.28 15.98 -6.49
N LYS A 365 -22.31 16.46 -5.71
CA LYS A 365 -21.52 17.64 -6.07
C LYS A 365 -20.33 17.21 -6.94
N PRO A 366 -20.06 17.82 -8.11
CA PRO A 366 -18.84 17.56 -8.86
C PRO A 366 -17.59 17.79 -8.02
N SER A 367 -16.61 16.88 -8.08
CA SER A 367 -15.42 16.96 -7.22
C SER A 367 -14.63 18.26 -7.39
N ILE A 368 -14.62 18.85 -8.61
CA ILE A 368 -13.94 20.12 -8.89
C ILE A 368 -14.57 21.32 -8.18
N GLU A 369 -15.84 21.21 -7.77
CA GLU A 369 -16.58 22.24 -7.07
C GLU A 369 -16.41 22.15 -5.55
N VAL A 370 -15.89 21.02 -5.03
CA VAL A 370 -15.67 20.84 -3.60
C VAL A 370 -14.41 21.62 -3.20
N LYS A 371 -14.58 22.68 -2.45
CA LYS A 371 -13.49 23.51 -1.96
C LYS A 371 -12.97 23.03 -0.61
N PRO A 372 -11.69 23.25 -0.30
CA PRO A 372 -11.18 23.11 1.06
C PRO A 372 -11.98 23.94 2.03
N GLY A 373 -12.17 23.45 3.24
CA GLY A 373 -12.83 24.22 4.29
C GLY A 373 -11.88 25.24 4.90
N GLU A 374 -12.43 26.25 5.55
CA GLU A 374 -11.66 27.20 6.31
C GLU A 374 -11.30 26.64 7.66
N ILE A 375 -10.01 26.50 7.94
CA ILE A 375 -9.50 26.22 9.27
C ILE A 375 -9.06 27.57 9.81
N GLY A 376 -9.78 28.07 10.83
CA GLY A 376 -9.40 29.31 11.50
C GLY A 376 -7.93 29.24 11.89
N ARG A 377 -7.16 30.28 11.63
CA ARG A 377 -5.84 30.45 12.22
C ARG A 377 -6.11 30.53 13.73
N GLY A 378 -6.09 29.36 14.39
CA GLY A 378 -6.23 29.29 15.84
C GLY A 378 -5.23 30.25 16.43
N GLY A 379 -5.73 31.17 17.23
CA GLY A 379 -4.91 32.14 17.90
C GLY A 379 -3.72 31.48 18.60
N GLU A 380 -2.62 32.15 18.56
CA GLU A 380 -1.40 31.89 19.28
C GLU A 380 -1.68 31.67 20.77
#